data_c27ff7e0278e49fd2278792e09833b86
#
_entry.id   c27ff7e0278e49fd2278792e09833b86
#
_cell.length_a   1.000
_cell.length_b   1.000
_cell.length_c   1.000
_cell.angle_alpha   90.00
_cell.angle_beta   90.00
_cell.angle_gamma   90.00
#
_symmetry.space_group_name_H-M   'P 1'
#
loop_
_entity.id
_entity.type
_entity.pdbx_description
1 polymer ?
#
loop_
_entity_poly.entity_id
_entity_poly.type
_entity_poly.pdbx_seq_one_letter_code
_entity_poly.pdbx_strand_id
1 'polypeptide(L)'
;MAEDTRERILEAACELIASDGIDEVRIARVAMRAGASTALVHHYFSTREELLEQALIHSFEAAGDERFSDEPESPTATARLARVIRDCLPLPGAQEREWVLWVELWLRAVRDPELRPVATELYRRYREWLAAAIRAGVESGEFRSDADVDAVADLAMALLDGTGVRALIDDPEMDLVKARELVAGQLAAALGVDAKALSGPDVPLASEPSPG
;
A
#
# COMPACT_ATOMS: atom_id res chain seq x y z
N MET A 1 -19.82 13.48 -14.07
CA MET A 1 -21.06 12.68 -13.87
C MET A 1 -20.93 11.22 -14.29
N ALA A 2 -20.56 10.88 -15.55
CA ALA A 2 -20.37 9.47 -15.92
C ALA A 2 -19.09 8.85 -15.30
N GLU A 3 -18.03 9.61 -15.28
CA GLU A 3 -16.75 9.25 -14.65
C GLU A 3 -16.89 9.05 -13.14
N ASP A 4 -17.52 9.97 -12.44
CA ASP A 4 -17.91 9.89 -11.05
C ASP A 4 -18.75 8.64 -10.70
N THR A 5 -19.64 8.19 -11.60
CA THR A 5 -20.43 6.97 -11.36
C THR A 5 -19.60 5.69 -11.52
N ARG A 6 -18.70 5.65 -12.51
CA ARG A 6 -17.78 4.51 -12.68
C ARG A 6 -16.85 4.37 -11.47
N GLU A 7 -16.30 5.48 -11.01
CA GLU A 7 -15.42 5.57 -9.85
C GLU A 7 -16.12 5.07 -8.57
N ARG A 8 -17.35 5.56 -8.27
CA ARG A 8 -18.13 5.06 -7.13
C ARG A 8 -18.42 3.55 -7.18
N ILE A 9 -18.61 2.99 -8.39
CA ILE A 9 -18.79 1.54 -8.55
C ILE A 9 -17.50 0.80 -8.22
N LEU A 10 -16.33 1.32 -8.65
CA LEU A 10 -15.03 0.73 -8.36
C LEU A 10 -14.69 0.83 -6.86
N GLU A 11 -14.93 1.97 -6.23
CA GLU A 11 -14.77 2.16 -4.79
C GLU A 11 -15.64 1.18 -3.99
N ALA A 12 -16.92 1.06 -4.35
CA ALA A 12 -17.83 0.09 -3.72
C ALA A 12 -17.36 -1.36 -3.89
N ALA A 13 -16.77 -1.69 -5.03
CA ALA A 13 -16.16 -3.01 -5.24
C ALA A 13 -14.92 -3.20 -4.36
N CYS A 14 -14.02 -2.22 -4.27
CA CYS A 14 -12.86 -2.24 -3.38
C CYS A 14 -13.26 -2.45 -1.91
N GLU A 15 -14.26 -1.70 -1.42
CA GLU A 15 -14.76 -1.87 -0.06
C GLU A 15 -15.27 -3.27 0.21
N LEU A 16 -16.03 -3.87 -0.72
CA LEU A 16 -16.56 -5.22 -0.58
C LEU A 16 -15.46 -6.29 -0.68
N ILE A 17 -14.45 -6.10 -1.53
CA ILE A 17 -13.29 -7.01 -1.59
C ILE A 17 -12.57 -6.99 -0.25
N ALA A 18 -12.31 -5.81 0.30
CA ALA A 18 -11.57 -5.67 1.56
C ALA A 18 -12.34 -6.19 2.78
N SER A 19 -13.68 -6.07 2.81
CA SER A 19 -14.49 -6.50 3.96
C SER A 19 -14.92 -7.96 3.93
N ASP A 20 -15.27 -8.47 2.75
CA ASP A 20 -15.95 -9.77 2.61
C ASP A 20 -15.12 -10.81 1.84
N GLY A 21 -13.99 -10.36 1.27
CA GLY A 21 -13.17 -11.16 0.36
C GLY A 21 -13.70 -11.15 -1.07
N ILE A 22 -12.78 -11.29 -2.02
CA ILE A 22 -13.06 -11.13 -3.46
C ILE A 22 -14.07 -12.16 -3.99
N ASP A 23 -14.08 -13.36 -3.43
CA ASP A 23 -14.98 -14.44 -3.88
C ASP A 23 -16.45 -14.19 -3.51
N GLU A 24 -16.72 -13.40 -2.45
CA GLU A 24 -18.06 -13.06 -1.98
C GLU A 24 -18.67 -11.82 -2.67
N VAL A 25 -17.90 -11.09 -3.45
CA VAL A 25 -18.39 -9.90 -4.17
C VAL A 25 -19.35 -10.31 -5.29
N ARG A 26 -20.56 -9.75 -5.29
CA ARG A 26 -21.58 -9.95 -6.31
C ARG A 26 -21.97 -8.60 -6.91
N ILE A 27 -22.22 -8.56 -8.22
CA ILE A 27 -22.61 -7.32 -8.95
C ILE A 27 -23.79 -6.61 -8.28
N ALA A 28 -24.79 -7.35 -7.82
CA ALA A 28 -25.94 -6.77 -7.15
C ALA A 28 -25.58 -6.06 -5.83
N ARG A 29 -24.60 -6.57 -5.08
CA ARG A 29 -24.10 -5.95 -3.83
C ARG A 29 -23.30 -4.68 -4.15
N VAL A 30 -22.45 -4.73 -5.17
CA VAL A 30 -21.70 -3.56 -5.64
C VAL A 30 -22.66 -2.47 -6.11
N ALA A 31 -23.66 -2.80 -6.91
CA ALA A 31 -24.68 -1.86 -7.37
C ALA A 31 -25.40 -1.19 -6.19
N MET A 32 -25.86 -1.97 -5.23
CA MET A 32 -26.52 -1.46 -4.02
C MET A 32 -25.59 -0.53 -3.23
N ARG A 33 -24.35 -0.90 -3.02
CA ARG A 33 -23.35 -0.11 -2.27
C ARG A 33 -23.01 1.20 -2.98
N ALA A 34 -22.87 1.17 -4.31
CA ALA A 34 -22.60 2.34 -5.16
C ALA A 34 -23.78 3.25 -5.38
N GLY A 35 -24.99 2.89 -4.92
CA GLY A 35 -26.22 3.62 -5.23
C GLY A 35 -26.57 3.60 -6.74
N ALA A 36 -26.26 2.48 -7.40
CA ALA A 36 -26.46 2.26 -8.84
C ALA A 36 -27.43 1.09 -9.11
N SER A 37 -27.92 0.98 -10.33
CA SER A 37 -28.63 -0.23 -10.77
C SER A 37 -27.64 -1.30 -11.26
N THR A 38 -28.01 -2.58 -11.18
CA THR A 38 -27.22 -3.66 -11.75
C THR A 38 -27.04 -3.51 -13.27
N ALA A 39 -28.06 -2.96 -13.97
CA ALA A 39 -27.95 -2.65 -15.38
C ALA A 39 -26.88 -1.58 -15.67
N LEU A 40 -26.74 -0.59 -14.79
CA LEU A 40 -25.72 0.44 -14.92
C LEU A 40 -24.31 -0.12 -14.66
N VAL A 41 -24.16 -1.03 -13.69
CA VAL A 41 -22.89 -1.72 -13.48
C VAL A 41 -22.51 -2.54 -14.71
N HIS A 42 -23.46 -3.29 -15.30
CA HIS A 42 -23.23 -4.04 -16.54
C HIS A 42 -22.98 -3.16 -17.77
N HIS A 43 -23.39 -1.89 -17.74
CA HIS A 43 -23.05 -0.93 -18.79
C HIS A 43 -21.55 -0.58 -18.79
N TYR A 44 -20.94 -0.50 -17.59
CA TYR A 44 -19.51 -0.17 -17.45
C TYR A 44 -18.59 -1.40 -17.47
N PHE A 45 -19.09 -2.54 -16.98
CA PHE A 45 -18.30 -3.77 -16.79
C PHE A 45 -19.09 -4.96 -17.30
N SER A 46 -18.57 -5.61 -18.35
CA SER A 46 -19.27 -6.71 -19.04
C SER A 46 -19.39 -7.96 -18.18
N THR A 47 -18.39 -8.19 -17.30
CA THR A 47 -18.33 -9.34 -16.40
C THR A 47 -18.02 -8.93 -14.97
N ARG A 48 -18.26 -9.84 -14.03
CA ARG A 48 -17.83 -9.68 -12.63
C ARG A 48 -16.30 -9.63 -12.53
N GLU A 49 -15.65 -10.47 -13.28
CA GLU A 49 -14.18 -10.57 -13.33
C GLU A 49 -13.57 -9.24 -13.77
N GLU A 50 -14.07 -8.64 -14.85
CA GLU A 50 -13.64 -7.33 -15.33
C GLU A 50 -13.85 -6.24 -14.26
N LEU A 51 -15.01 -6.23 -13.58
CA LEU A 51 -15.26 -5.30 -12.47
C LEU A 51 -14.22 -5.44 -11.36
N LEU A 52 -13.91 -6.68 -10.95
CA LEU A 52 -12.94 -6.93 -9.87
C LEU A 52 -11.52 -6.53 -10.26
N GLU A 53 -11.09 -6.82 -11.48
CA GLU A 53 -9.78 -6.40 -12.00
C GLU A 53 -9.66 -4.88 -12.03
N GLN A 54 -10.66 -4.21 -12.57
CA GLN A 54 -10.67 -2.75 -12.65
C GLN A 54 -10.75 -2.10 -11.25
N ALA A 55 -11.42 -2.73 -10.30
CA ALA A 55 -11.44 -2.26 -8.91
C ALA A 55 -10.05 -2.36 -8.26
N LEU A 56 -9.34 -3.47 -8.45
CA LEU A 56 -7.97 -3.62 -7.96
C LEU A 56 -7.05 -2.56 -8.59
N ILE A 57 -7.10 -2.37 -9.91
CA ILE A 57 -6.33 -1.34 -10.61
C ILE A 57 -6.64 0.06 -10.05
N HIS A 58 -7.92 0.40 -9.92
CA HIS A 58 -8.37 1.68 -9.39
C HIS A 58 -7.85 1.94 -7.96
N SER A 59 -7.91 0.94 -7.09
CA SER A 59 -7.38 1.06 -5.73
C SER A 59 -5.90 1.42 -5.70
N PHE A 60 -5.10 0.86 -6.63
CA PHE A 60 -3.67 1.16 -6.71
C PHE A 60 -3.36 2.53 -7.29
N GLU A 61 -4.11 2.94 -8.32
CA GLU A 61 -3.96 4.28 -8.90
C GLU A 61 -4.28 5.34 -7.86
N ALA A 62 -5.43 5.20 -7.16
CA ALA A 62 -5.84 6.12 -6.11
C ALA A 62 -4.83 6.18 -4.94
N ALA A 63 -4.42 5.02 -4.41
CA ALA A 63 -3.42 4.97 -3.34
C ALA A 63 -2.05 5.53 -3.78
N GLY A 64 -1.67 5.27 -5.04
CA GLY A 64 -0.44 5.80 -5.63
C GLY A 64 -0.47 7.31 -5.74
N ASP A 65 -1.53 7.88 -6.26
CA ASP A 65 -1.65 9.32 -6.46
C ASP A 65 -1.66 10.07 -5.12
N GLU A 66 -2.30 9.52 -4.09
CA GLU A 66 -2.28 10.10 -2.75
C GLU A 66 -0.88 10.03 -2.10
N ARG A 67 -0.17 8.89 -2.23
CA ARG A 67 1.14 8.68 -1.57
C ARG A 67 2.31 9.29 -2.32
N PHE A 68 2.26 9.29 -3.65
CA PHE A 68 3.34 9.80 -4.51
C PHE A 68 3.19 11.28 -4.86
N SER A 69 2.07 11.91 -4.47
CA SER A 69 1.94 13.36 -4.57
C SER A 69 3.09 14.03 -3.79
N ASP A 70 3.68 15.03 -4.41
CA ASP A 70 4.72 15.87 -3.78
C ASP A 70 4.12 16.57 -2.56
N GLU A 71 4.11 15.89 -1.41
CA GLU A 71 3.74 16.56 -0.18
C GLU A 71 4.85 17.51 0.26
N PRO A 72 4.46 18.75 0.58
CA PRO A 72 5.38 19.70 1.14
C PRO A 72 5.82 19.25 2.54
N GLU A 73 7.12 19.25 2.76
CA GLU A 73 7.72 19.50 4.06
C GLU A 73 7.80 18.34 5.07
N SER A 74 8.42 17.24 4.69
CA SER A 74 9.29 16.64 5.70
C SER A 74 10.55 17.48 5.78
N PRO A 75 10.92 18.05 6.95
CA PRO A 75 12.04 19.00 7.09
C PRO A 75 13.39 18.34 6.75
N THR A 76 13.45 17.01 6.71
CA THR A 76 14.66 16.23 6.44
C THR A 76 14.33 14.99 5.59
N ALA A 77 15.32 14.48 4.85
CA ALA A 77 15.19 13.24 4.10
C ALA A 77 14.97 12.04 5.04
N THR A 78 15.57 12.04 6.20
CA THR A 78 15.37 11.05 7.27
C THR A 78 13.91 11.00 7.71
N ALA A 79 13.29 12.15 7.97
CA ALA A 79 11.88 12.21 8.37
C ALA A 79 10.94 11.77 7.23
N ARG A 80 11.28 12.10 5.97
CA ARG A 80 10.55 11.61 4.80
C ARG A 80 10.61 10.10 4.69
N LEU A 81 11.80 9.50 4.81
CA LEU A 81 11.96 8.05 4.73
C LEU A 81 11.25 7.33 5.89
N ALA A 82 11.29 7.89 7.12
CA ALA A 82 10.54 7.37 8.26
C ALA A 82 9.02 7.34 7.99
N ARG A 83 8.48 8.39 7.36
CA ARG A 83 7.09 8.43 6.95
C ARG A 83 6.78 7.38 5.88
N VAL A 84 7.62 7.26 4.85
CA VAL A 84 7.47 6.25 3.79
C VAL A 84 7.42 4.84 4.38
N ILE A 85 8.33 4.50 5.29
CA ILE A 85 8.34 3.20 5.98
C ILE A 85 7.02 2.96 6.71
N ARG A 86 6.52 3.96 7.45
CA ARG A 86 5.26 3.86 8.18
C ARG A 86 4.08 3.67 7.24
N ASP A 87 3.99 4.48 6.19
CA ASP A 87 2.85 4.52 5.28
C ASP A 87 2.79 3.30 4.34
N CYS A 88 3.90 2.55 4.23
CA CYS A 88 3.97 1.27 3.55
C CYS A 88 3.58 0.06 4.42
N LEU A 89 3.26 0.22 5.70
CA LEU A 89 2.80 -0.88 6.56
C LEU A 89 1.27 -0.93 6.64
N PRO A 90 0.66 -2.11 6.93
CA PRO A 90 -0.78 -2.29 7.02
C PRO A 90 -1.35 -1.69 8.32
N LEU A 91 -1.24 -0.37 8.48
CA LEU A 91 -1.81 0.31 9.63
C LEU A 91 -3.35 0.18 9.64
N PRO A 92 -3.98 0.05 10.81
CA PRO A 92 -5.43 -0.10 10.92
C PRO A 92 -6.19 0.97 10.16
N GLY A 93 -7.20 0.57 9.40
CA GLY A 93 -8.06 1.46 8.63
C GLY A 93 -7.80 1.41 7.12
N ALA A 94 -7.40 2.51 6.51
CA ALA A 94 -7.26 2.60 5.05
C ALA A 94 -6.10 1.72 4.54
N GLN A 95 -4.92 1.80 5.15
CA GLN A 95 -3.75 1.04 4.72
C GLN A 95 -3.96 -0.48 4.85
N GLU A 96 -4.59 -0.94 5.93
CA GLU A 96 -4.92 -2.36 6.09
C GLU A 96 -5.83 -2.86 4.95
N ARG A 97 -6.87 -2.08 4.60
CA ARG A 97 -7.74 -2.41 3.46
C ARG A 97 -6.99 -2.44 2.13
N GLU A 98 -6.10 -1.49 1.90
CA GLU A 98 -5.25 -1.49 0.70
C GLU A 98 -4.35 -2.71 0.65
N TRP A 99 -3.76 -3.12 1.76
CA TRP A 99 -2.94 -4.32 1.84
C TRP A 99 -3.73 -5.60 1.49
N VAL A 100 -4.99 -5.71 1.94
CA VAL A 100 -5.86 -6.82 1.52
C VAL A 100 -6.04 -6.84 0.01
N LEU A 101 -6.31 -5.66 -0.60
CA LEU A 101 -6.44 -5.55 -2.06
C LEU A 101 -5.13 -5.91 -2.80
N TRP A 102 -3.98 -5.56 -2.24
CA TRP A 102 -2.67 -5.90 -2.81
C TRP A 102 -2.42 -7.41 -2.79
N VAL A 103 -2.66 -8.05 -1.67
CA VAL A 103 -2.52 -9.52 -1.56
C VAL A 103 -3.42 -10.23 -2.57
N GLU A 104 -4.65 -9.74 -2.75
CA GLU A 104 -5.57 -10.26 -3.77
C GLU A 104 -5.04 -10.06 -5.20
N LEU A 105 -4.47 -8.89 -5.51
CA LEU A 105 -3.85 -8.65 -6.81
C LEU A 105 -2.66 -9.59 -7.04
N TRP A 106 -1.75 -9.72 -6.09
CA TRP A 106 -0.59 -10.60 -6.22
C TRP A 106 -0.99 -12.05 -6.47
N LEU A 107 -1.96 -12.56 -5.71
CA LEU A 107 -2.47 -13.92 -5.87
C LEU A 107 -3.05 -14.15 -7.28
N ARG A 108 -3.74 -13.16 -7.82
CA ARG A 108 -4.28 -13.20 -9.18
C ARG A 108 -3.18 -13.07 -10.23
N ALA A 109 -2.26 -12.12 -10.11
CA ALA A 109 -1.16 -11.92 -11.05
C ALA A 109 -0.23 -13.14 -11.18
N VAL A 110 -0.10 -13.95 -10.12
CA VAL A 110 0.61 -15.24 -10.18
C VAL A 110 -0.06 -16.21 -11.15
N ARG A 111 -1.40 -16.22 -11.20
CA ARG A 111 -2.22 -17.15 -12.00
C ARG A 111 -2.60 -16.61 -13.35
N ASP A 112 -2.80 -15.30 -13.45
CA ASP A 112 -3.23 -14.59 -14.65
C ASP A 112 -2.11 -13.69 -15.20
N PRO A 113 -1.53 -14.06 -16.36
CA PRO A 113 -0.49 -13.25 -17.00
C PRO A 113 -0.93 -11.84 -17.40
N GLU A 114 -2.22 -11.59 -17.62
CA GLU A 114 -2.73 -10.29 -18.04
C GLU A 114 -2.66 -9.26 -16.90
N LEU A 115 -2.72 -9.70 -15.64
CA LEU A 115 -2.59 -8.84 -14.45
C LEU A 115 -1.14 -8.55 -14.03
N ARG A 116 -0.17 -9.30 -14.55
CA ARG A 116 1.25 -9.11 -14.18
C ARG A 116 1.78 -7.71 -14.47
N PRO A 117 1.47 -7.08 -15.61
CA PRO A 117 1.92 -5.70 -15.87
C PRO A 117 1.41 -4.71 -14.81
N VAL A 118 0.18 -4.87 -14.33
CA VAL A 118 -0.39 -4.02 -13.28
C VAL A 118 0.38 -4.17 -11.98
N ALA A 119 0.60 -5.40 -11.53
CA ALA A 119 1.34 -5.68 -10.30
C ALA A 119 2.81 -5.19 -10.40
N THR A 120 3.48 -5.39 -11.54
CA THR A 120 4.87 -4.95 -11.73
C THR A 120 5.00 -3.44 -11.84
N GLU A 121 4.02 -2.74 -12.43
CA GLU A 121 4.00 -1.28 -12.47
C GLU A 121 3.83 -0.68 -11.08
N LEU A 122 3.01 -1.29 -10.23
CA LEU A 122 2.88 -0.90 -8.83
C LEU A 122 4.22 -1.02 -8.10
N TYR A 123 4.89 -2.17 -8.19
CA TYR A 123 6.21 -2.36 -7.60
C TYR A 123 7.23 -1.34 -8.11
N ARG A 124 7.22 -1.02 -9.40
CA ARG A 124 8.09 0.00 -9.99
C ARG A 124 7.86 1.38 -9.36
N ARG A 125 6.60 1.82 -9.21
CA ARG A 125 6.23 3.11 -8.63
C ARG A 125 6.67 3.21 -7.16
N TYR A 126 6.40 2.19 -6.35
CA TYR A 126 6.83 2.15 -4.94
C TYR A 126 8.34 2.14 -4.79
N ARG A 127 9.03 1.35 -5.61
CA ARG A 127 10.48 1.31 -5.62
C ARG A 127 11.07 2.68 -5.97
N GLU A 128 10.55 3.34 -6.99
CA GLU A 128 10.99 4.68 -7.39
C GLU A 128 10.75 5.73 -6.30
N TRP A 129 9.62 5.67 -5.63
CA TRP A 129 9.30 6.54 -4.50
C TRP A 129 10.28 6.37 -3.33
N LEU A 130 10.56 5.11 -2.94
CA LEU A 130 11.59 4.79 -1.94
C LEU A 130 12.97 5.26 -2.38
N ALA A 131 13.38 4.95 -3.61
CA ALA A 131 14.66 5.37 -4.16
C ALA A 131 14.82 6.90 -4.20
N ALA A 132 13.75 7.65 -4.53
CA ALA A 132 13.77 9.10 -4.51
C ALA A 132 13.98 9.66 -3.10
N ALA A 133 13.31 9.10 -2.09
CA ALA A 133 13.50 9.51 -0.69
C ALA A 133 14.93 9.21 -0.20
N ILE A 134 15.48 8.05 -0.55
CA ILE A 134 16.86 7.67 -0.20
C ILE A 134 17.87 8.56 -0.91
N ARG A 135 17.70 8.81 -2.20
CA ARG A 135 18.58 9.67 -3.01
C ARG A 135 18.65 11.09 -2.45
N ALA A 136 17.49 11.67 -2.08
CA ALA A 136 17.44 12.99 -1.47
C ALA A 136 18.28 13.06 -0.17
N GLY A 137 18.29 11.98 0.63
CA GLY A 137 19.12 11.91 1.84
C GLY A 137 20.61 11.78 1.56
N VAL A 138 21.00 11.07 0.51
CA VAL A 138 22.40 11.00 0.07
C VAL A 138 22.85 12.37 -0.46
N GLU A 139 22.04 13.03 -1.27
CA GLU A 139 22.33 14.36 -1.84
C GLU A 139 22.42 15.47 -0.79
N SER A 140 21.57 15.41 0.25
CA SER A 140 21.62 16.36 1.38
C SER A 140 22.74 16.08 2.37
N GLY A 141 23.41 14.93 2.29
CA GLY A 141 24.42 14.48 3.23
C GLY A 141 23.88 13.95 4.56
N GLU A 142 22.57 13.74 4.66
CA GLU A 142 21.96 13.07 5.80
C GLU A 142 22.28 11.57 5.83
N PHE A 143 22.44 10.95 4.66
CA PHE A 143 22.81 9.55 4.50
C PHE A 143 24.24 9.43 3.98
N ARG A 144 24.87 8.29 4.26
CA ARG A 144 26.24 8.04 3.79
C ARG A 144 26.34 8.17 2.27
N SER A 145 27.40 8.80 1.80
CA SER A 145 27.58 9.16 0.37
C SER A 145 27.85 7.96 -0.54
N ASP A 146 28.25 6.82 0.01
CA ASP A 146 28.54 5.56 -0.70
C ASP A 146 27.38 4.57 -0.62
N ALA A 147 26.17 4.98 -0.16
CA ALA A 147 25.00 4.14 -0.16
C ALA A 147 24.55 3.79 -1.57
N ASP A 148 24.35 2.51 -1.84
CA ASP A 148 23.73 2.04 -3.07
C ASP A 148 22.21 2.24 -2.98
N VAL A 149 21.72 3.34 -3.55
CA VAL A 149 20.32 3.74 -3.49
C VAL A 149 19.38 2.65 -3.98
N ASP A 150 19.73 2.00 -5.10
CA ASP A 150 18.90 0.99 -5.71
C ASP A 150 18.85 -0.29 -4.85
N ALA A 151 19.99 -0.73 -4.35
CA ALA A 151 20.05 -1.90 -3.46
C ALA A 151 19.30 -1.65 -2.13
N VAL A 152 19.35 -0.43 -1.58
CA VAL A 152 18.62 -0.10 -0.34
C VAL A 152 17.12 0.01 -0.62
N ALA A 153 16.69 0.51 -1.77
CA ALA A 153 15.28 0.53 -2.15
C ALA A 153 14.72 -0.90 -2.33
N ASP A 154 15.47 -1.79 -2.99
CA ASP A 154 15.10 -3.20 -3.15
C ASP A 154 15.04 -3.93 -1.80
N LEU A 155 15.97 -3.65 -0.89
CA LEU A 155 15.95 -4.16 0.48
C LEU A 155 14.71 -3.67 1.23
N ALA A 156 14.37 -2.39 1.12
CA ALA A 156 13.18 -1.81 1.75
C ALA A 156 11.90 -2.50 1.25
N MET A 157 11.74 -2.68 -0.07
CA MET A 157 10.59 -3.39 -0.64
C MET A 157 10.48 -4.81 -0.10
N ALA A 158 11.56 -5.59 -0.13
CA ALA A 158 11.56 -6.96 0.36
C ALA A 158 11.19 -7.07 1.85
N LEU A 159 11.69 -6.15 2.68
CA LEU A 159 11.38 -6.12 4.10
C LEU A 159 9.94 -5.70 4.36
N LEU A 160 9.44 -4.65 3.68
CA LEU A 160 8.07 -4.17 3.82
C LEU A 160 7.06 -5.24 3.41
N ASP A 161 7.27 -5.89 2.26
CA ASP A 161 6.40 -6.99 1.81
C ASP A 161 6.37 -8.14 2.82
N GLY A 162 7.55 -8.61 3.24
CA GLY A 162 7.64 -9.75 4.15
C GLY A 162 7.09 -9.46 5.54
N THR A 163 7.37 -8.29 6.11
CA THR A 163 6.87 -7.92 7.44
C THR A 163 5.40 -7.48 7.40
N GLY A 164 4.99 -6.78 6.33
CA GLY A 164 3.63 -6.32 6.15
C GLY A 164 2.62 -7.47 6.03
N VAL A 165 2.92 -8.49 5.22
CA VAL A 165 2.07 -9.70 5.14
C VAL A 165 1.96 -10.39 6.49
N ARG A 166 3.06 -10.52 7.25
CA ARG A 166 3.03 -11.16 8.56
C ARG A 166 2.20 -10.36 9.57
N ALA A 167 2.34 -9.02 9.56
CA ALA A 167 1.52 -8.16 10.41
C ALA A 167 0.03 -8.23 10.03
N LEU A 168 -0.28 -8.28 8.72
CA LEU A 168 -1.65 -8.36 8.20
C LEU A 168 -2.38 -9.65 8.61
N ILE A 169 -1.66 -10.76 8.77
CA ILE A 169 -2.23 -12.05 9.18
C ILE A 169 -2.17 -12.27 10.70
N ASP A 170 -1.93 -11.21 11.48
CA ASP A 170 -1.81 -11.25 12.95
C ASP A 170 -0.76 -12.27 13.44
N ASP A 171 0.41 -12.36 12.75
CA ASP A 171 1.50 -13.22 13.18
C ASP A 171 2.01 -12.77 14.57
N PRO A 172 1.91 -13.62 15.62
CA PRO A 172 2.29 -13.25 16.98
C PRO A 172 3.78 -12.89 17.14
N GLU A 173 4.61 -13.27 16.18
CA GLU A 173 6.04 -12.96 16.16
C GLU A 173 6.37 -11.70 15.32
N MET A 174 5.38 -11.04 14.70
CA MET A 174 5.59 -9.88 13.83
C MET A 174 4.39 -8.94 13.84
N ASP A 175 4.28 -8.12 14.86
CA ASP A 175 3.33 -7.01 14.89
C ASP A 175 3.86 -5.78 14.13
N LEU A 176 3.03 -4.75 14.01
CA LEU A 176 3.37 -3.51 13.31
C LEU A 176 4.54 -2.75 13.94
N VAL A 177 4.72 -2.83 15.26
CA VAL A 177 5.84 -2.18 15.95
C VAL A 177 7.13 -2.86 15.54
N LYS A 178 7.17 -4.19 15.67
CA LYS A 178 8.34 -5.00 15.32
C LYS A 178 8.66 -4.94 13.83
N ALA A 179 7.63 -4.90 12.96
CA ALA A 179 7.80 -4.71 11.52
C ALA A 179 8.50 -3.38 11.22
N ARG A 180 7.99 -2.28 11.79
CA ARG A 180 8.58 -0.94 11.64
C ARG A 180 10.00 -0.88 12.16
N GLU A 181 10.27 -1.40 13.37
CA GLU A 181 11.60 -1.42 13.98
C GLU A 181 12.61 -2.23 13.14
N LEU A 182 12.18 -3.38 12.62
CA LEU A 182 13.02 -4.22 11.77
C LEU A 182 13.40 -3.50 10.48
N VAL A 183 12.40 -2.95 9.77
CA VAL A 183 12.64 -2.20 8.53
C VAL A 183 13.54 -1.00 8.79
N ALA A 184 13.18 -0.16 9.77
CA ALA A 184 13.96 1.03 10.13
C ALA A 184 15.40 0.68 10.54
N GLY A 185 15.61 -0.37 11.32
CA GLY A 185 16.92 -0.81 11.75
C GLY A 185 17.82 -1.26 10.61
N GLN A 186 17.29 -2.03 9.65
CA GLN A 186 18.06 -2.50 8.49
C GLN A 186 18.39 -1.35 7.53
N LEU A 187 17.44 -0.46 7.28
CA LEU A 187 17.68 0.70 6.41
C LEU A 187 18.64 1.72 7.07
N ALA A 188 18.52 1.93 8.38
CA ALA A 188 19.44 2.78 9.13
C ALA A 188 20.89 2.27 9.05
N ALA A 189 21.09 0.96 9.20
CA ALA A 189 22.41 0.34 9.06
C ALA A 189 22.98 0.52 7.64
N ALA A 190 22.14 0.37 6.61
CA ALA A 190 22.55 0.57 5.20
C ALA A 190 22.87 2.03 4.88
N LEU A 191 22.15 2.98 5.49
CA LEU A 191 22.26 4.41 5.23
C LEU A 191 23.22 5.16 6.17
N GLY A 192 23.69 4.52 7.24
CA GLY A 192 24.60 5.11 8.21
C GLY A 192 23.93 6.13 9.14
N VAL A 193 22.67 5.95 9.49
CA VAL A 193 21.89 6.81 10.38
C VAL A 193 21.44 6.08 11.65
N ASP A 194 20.91 6.82 12.63
CA ASP A 194 20.32 6.21 13.83
C ASP A 194 18.97 5.56 13.49
N ALA A 195 18.79 4.30 13.88
CA ALA A 195 17.56 3.55 13.67
C ALA A 195 16.32 4.24 14.28
N LYS A 196 16.49 4.92 15.42
CA LYS A 196 15.41 5.68 16.07
C LYS A 196 14.91 6.84 15.21
N ALA A 197 15.80 7.45 14.41
CA ALA A 197 15.41 8.52 13.51
C ALA A 197 14.50 8.03 12.36
N LEU A 198 14.66 6.77 11.94
CA LEU A 198 13.82 6.14 10.91
C LEU A 198 12.57 5.43 11.47
N SER A 199 12.57 5.07 12.75
CA SER A 199 11.36 4.48 13.37
C SER A 199 10.24 5.51 13.56
N GLY A 200 10.55 6.81 13.54
CA GLY A 200 9.59 7.88 13.78
C GLY A 200 9.08 7.92 15.24
N PRO A 201 8.23 8.88 15.59
CA PRO A 201 7.61 8.92 16.90
C PRO A 201 6.69 7.72 17.09
N ASP A 202 6.56 7.26 18.34
CA ASP A 202 5.59 6.24 18.74
C ASP A 202 4.17 6.76 18.48
N VAL A 203 3.63 6.43 17.32
CA VAL A 203 2.19 6.59 17.07
C VAL A 203 1.51 5.40 17.76
N PRO A 204 0.48 5.62 18.60
CA PRO A 204 -0.28 4.51 19.16
C PRO A 204 -0.85 3.66 18.01
N LEU A 205 -0.35 2.44 17.85
CA LEU A 205 -0.74 1.50 16.79
C LEU A 205 -2.00 0.71 17.16
N ALA A 206 -2.68 1.07 18.27
CA ALA A 206 -3.91 0.41 18.69
C ALA A 206 -4.91 1.43 19.25
N SER A 207 -6.08 1.51 18.64
CA SER A 207 -7.28 1.75 19.42
C SER A 207 -7.53 0.48 20.24
N GLU A 208 -7.33 0.54 21.57
CA GLU A 208 -7.81 -0.54 22.46
C GLU A 208 -9.29 -0.81 22.12
N PRO A 209 -9.69 -2.10 21.99
CA PRO A 209 -11.09 -2.42 21.83
C PRO A 209 -11.83 -1.88 23.06
N SER A 210 -12.83 -1.02 22.86
CA SER A 210 -13.72 -0.57 23.94
C SER A 210 -14.27 -1.81 24.64
N PRO A 211 -14.15 -1.90 25.98
CA PRO A 211 -14.76 -3.00 26.72
C PRO A 211 -16.28 -2.89 26.57
N GLY A 212 -16.87 -3.90 25.87
CA GLY A 212 -18.32 -4.09 25.73
C GLY A 212 -18.96 -4.65 26.99
#